data_5a44bd0e8fd11502597d05cda0b0e714
#
_entry.id   5a44bd0e8fd11502597d05cda0b0e714
#
_cell.length_a   1.000
_cell.length_b   1.000
_cell.length_c   1.000
_cell.angle_alpha   90.00
_cell.angle_beta   90.00
_cell.angle_gamma   90.00
#
_symmetry.space_group_name_H-M   'P 1'
#
loop_
_entity.id
_entity.type
_entity.pdbx_description
1 polymer ?
#
loop_
_entity_poly.entity_id
_entity_poly.type
_entity_poly.pdbx_seq_one_letter_code
_entity_poly.pdbx_strand_id
1 'polypeptide(L)'
;ILIVITGNGICVIIENSHSNEDNTIHFTNMNVYRSFSWSEINQAYLIAFDEYFLKKYVSKISYKEFPFLLTEDIYPLKDAIDFFDQIDILLQDIAHEYNKSDKNENVIGHLFGIFLYRFKDAFCMNYNPIEEGNLKSKIVRVFKKNLEENFNDIQSRKGKKIWRAKDYAEHQNYHPNYFNSI
;
A
#
# COMPACT_ATOMS: atom_id res chain seq x y z
N ILE A 1 6.96 3.02 -1.35
CA ILE A 1 6.80 2.77 -2.80
C ILE A 1 8.01 3.35 -3.49
N LEU A 2 8.69 2.59 -4.32
CA LEU A 2 9.72 3.07 -5.22
C LEU A 2 9.18 3.00 -6.65
N ILE A 3 9.27 4.10 -7.38
CA ILE A 3 8.82 4.21 -8.76
C ILE A 3 10.03 4.63 -9.59
N VAL A 4 10.41 3.81 -10.55
CA VAL A 4 11.48 4.07 -11.51
C VAL A 4 10.83 4.52 -12.81
N ILE A 5 11.03 5.76 -13.18
CA ILE A 5 10.58 6.28 -14.47
C ILE A 5 11.61 5.91 -15.53
N THR A 6 12.90 6.24 -15.27
CA THR A 6 14.01 5.84 -16.14
C THR A 6 15.21 5.41 -15.30
N GLY A 7 15.75 4.23 -15.59
CA GLY A 7 16.93 3.69 -14.91
C GLY A 7 17.03 2.18 -14.99
N ASN A 8 18.20 1.65 -14.66
CA ASN A 8 18.48 0.24 -14.66
C ASN A 8 19.16 -0.22 -13.36
N GLY A 9 18.80 -1.40 -12.89
CA GLY A 9 19.37 -1.96 -11.68
C GLY A 9 18.83 -3.33 -11.34
N ILE A 10 19.10 -3.76 -10.11
CA ILE A 10 18.62 -5.03 -9.56
C ILE A 10 17.93 -4.74 -8.22
N CYS A 11 16.76 -5.29 -8.04
CA CYS A 11 16.05 -5.36 -6.76
C CYS A 11 16.14 -6.80 -6.24
N VAL A 12 16.58 -6.97 -5.01
CA VAL A 12 16.52 -8.27 -4.32
C VAL A 12 15.42 -8.20 -3.28
N ILE A 13 14.45 -9.08 -3.40
CA ILE A 13 13.31 -9.23 -2.47
C ILE A 13 13.50 -10.57 -1.76
N ILE A 14 13.82 -10.55 -0.46
CA ILE A 14 14.19 -11.73 0.33
C ILE A 14 15.41 -12.41 -0.31
N GLU A 15 15.23 -13.42 -1.17
CA GLU A 15 16.30 -14.15 -1.88
C GLU A 15 16.15 -14.09 -3.41
N ASN A 16 15.09 -13.47 -3.92
CA ASN A 16 14.80 -13.38 -5.34
C ASN A 16 15.31 -12.07 -5.95
N SER A 17 16.08 -12.18 -7.03
CA SER A 17 16.57 -11.02 -7.78
C SER A 17 15.63 -10.69 -8.93
N HIS A 18 15.28 -9.40 -9.06
CA HIS A 18 14.45 -8.88 -10.14
C HIS A 18 15.18 -7.73 -10.83
N SER A 19 15.14 -7.69 -12.16
CA SER A 19 15.64 -6.55 -12.92
C SER A 19 14.75 -5.33 -12.70
N ASN A 20 15.39 -4.18 -12.46
CA ASN A 20 14.74 -2.87 -12.52
C ASN A 20 15.06 -2.26 -13.89
N GLU A 21 14.06 -1.77 -14.53
CA GLU A 21 14.10 -1.14 -15.83
C GLU A 21 13.23 0.12 -15.80
N ASP A 22 13.21 0.85 -16.91
CA ASP A 22 12.28 1.96 -17.08
C ASP A 22 10.84 1.50 -16.78
N ASN A 23 10.03 2.38 -16.24
CA ASN A 23 8.62 2.13 -15.93
C ASN A 23 8.41 0.92 -15.00
N THR A 24 9.17 0.85 -13.92
CA THR A 24 9.03 -0.18 -12.89
C THR A 24 8.55 0.43 -11.58
N ILE A 25 7.56 -0.18 -10.95
CA ILE A 25 7.09 0.19 -9.63
C ILE A 25 7.29 -0.94 -8.63
N HIS A 26 7.89 -0.60 -7.48
CA HIS A 26 8.06 -1.50 -6.34
C HIS A 26 7.19 -1.03 -5.19
N PHE A 27 6.24 -1.84 -4.82
CA PHE A 27 5.46 -1.62 -3.62
C PHE A 27 6.10 -2.40 -2.47
N THR A 28 6.53 -1.72 -1.40
CA THR A 28 7.19 -2.37 -0.26
C THR A 28 6.36 -2.19 1.00
N ASN A 29 6.14 -3.27 1.73
CA ASN A 29 5.64 -3.22 3.09
C ASN A 29 6.83 -3.20 4.07
N MET A 30 6.65 -2.66 5.28
CA MET A 30 7.72 -2.50 6.27
C MET A 30 8.29 -3.83 6.81
N ASN A 31 7.63 -4.94 6.58
CA ASN A 31 8.05 -6.27 7.04
C ASN A 31 8.86 -7.05 6.00
N VAL A 32 9.10 -6.50 4.82
CA VAL A 32 9.80 -7.18 3.72
C VAL A 32 11.13 -6.48 3.47
N TYR A 33 12.22 -7.23 3.72
CA TYR A 33 13.56 -6.73 3.40
C TYR A 33 13.76 -6.69 1.90
N ARG A 34 14.26 -5.56 1.42
CA ARG A 34 14.62 -5.35 0.01
C ARG A 34 15.93 -4.59 -0.07
N SER A 35 16.75 -4.97 -1.04
CA SER A 35 17.93 -4.20 -1.40
C SER A 35 17.86 -3.80 -2.88
N PHE A 36 18.36 -2.59 -3.16
CA PHE A 36 18.41 -2.05 -4.51
C PHE A 36 19.87 -1.78 -4.87
N SER A 37 20.29 -2.27 -6.03
CA SER A 37 21.60 -1.97 -6.62
C SER A 37 21.36 -1.37 -7.99
N TRP A 38 21.84 -0.17 -8.20
CA TRP A 38 21.62 0.59 -9.42
C TRP A 38 22.86 0.60 -10.28
N SER A 39 22.73 0.30 -11.55
CA SER A 39 23.74 0.57 -12.57
C SER A 39 23.59 1.98 -13.15
N GLU A 40 22.35 2.44 -13.29
CA GLU A 40 22.02 3.78 -13.75
C GLU A 40 20.65 4.20 -13.19
N ILE A 41 20.54 5.39 -12.62
CA ILE A 41 19.26 6.04 -12.26
C ILE A 41 19.26 7.41 -12.90
N ASN A 42 18.26 7.68 -13.74
CA ASN A 42 18.03 8.99 -14.32
C ASN A 42 16.87 9.69 -13.61
N GLN A 43 15.76 8.95 -13.36
CA GLN A 43 14.60 9.51 -12.67
C GLN A 43 13.88 8.42 -11.88
N ALA A 44 13.78 8.61 -10.56
CA ALA A 44 13.02 7.74 -9.67
C ALA A 44 12.41 8.52 -8.51
N TYR A 45 11.28 8.03 -7.98
CA TYR A 45 10.61 8.58 -6.81
C TYR A 45 10.52 7.55 -5.71
N LEU A 46 10.90 7.93 -4.49
CA LEU A 46 10.72 7.13 -3.29
C LEU A 46 9.66 7.80 -2.40
N ILE A 47 8.52 7.15 -2.24
CA ILE A 47 7.44 7.63 -1.38
C ILE A 47 7.38 6.76 -0.13
N ALA A 48 7.66 7.36 1.02
CA ALA A 48 7.48 6.75 2.34
C ALA A 48 6.31 7.41 3.05
N PHE A 49 5.42 6.60 3.61
CA PHE A 49 4.24 7.07 4.34
C PHE A 49 3.89 6.09 5.45
N ASP A 50 3.20 6.56 6.46
CA ASP A 50 2.68 5.74 7.56
C ASP A 50 1.14 5.63 7.53
N GLU A 51 0.62 4.77 8.38
CA GLU A 51 -0.82 4.55 8.51
C GLU A 51 -1.56 5.79 9.00
N TYR A 52 -0.90 6.61 9.84
CA TYR A 52 -1.50 7.85 10.34
C TYR A 52 -1.75 8.83 9.20
N PHE A 53 -0.76 9.03 8.32
CA PHE A 53 -0.89 9.88 7.14
C PHE A 53 -2.02 9.39 6.23
N LEU A 54 -2.07 8.09 5.93
CA LEU A 54 -3.13 7.52 5.11
C LEU A 54 -4.52 7.79 5.68
N LYS A 55 -4.74 7.51 6.97
CA LYS A 55 -6.04 7.66 7.62
C LYS A 55 -6.46 9.11 7.78
N LYS A 56 -5.52 10.00 7.96
CA LYS A 56 -5.81 11.43 8.18
C LYS A 56 -6.06 12.19 6.88
N TYR A 57 -5.25 11.93 5.85
CA TYR A 57 -5.20 12.78 4.67
C TYR A 57 -5.67 12.11 3.37
N VAL A 58 -5.73 10.78 3.33
CA VAL A 58 -6.18 10.04 2.15
C VAL A 58 -7.56 9.44 2.37
N SER A 59 -7.69 8.43 3.24
CA SER A 59 -8.96 7.79 3.55
C SER A 59 -8.97 7.14 4.93
N LYS A 60 -10.07 7.34 5.67
CA LYS A 60 -10.28 6.66 6.97
C LYS A 60 -10.46 5.16 6.86
N ILE A 61 -10.78 4.67 5.67
CA ILE A 61 -11.00 3.25 5.33
C ILE A 61 -10.00 2.79 4.28
N SER A 62 -8.74 3.20 4.44
CA SER A 62 -7.68 3.02 3.44
C SER A 62 -7.46 1.55 3.05
N TYR A 63 -7.57 0.61 3.98
CA TYR A 63 -7.42 -0.82 3.67
C TYR A 63 -8.61 -1.42 2.93
N LYS A 64 -9.79 -0.84 3.09
CA LYS A 64 -10.97 -1.22 2.30
C LYS A 64 -10.89 -0.67 0.88
N GLU A 65 -10.47 0.58 0.73
CA GLU A 65 -10.36 1.25 -0.57
C GLU A 65 -9.15 0.75 -1.37
N PHE A 66 -8.03 0.50 -0.68
CA PHE A 66 -6.76 0.09 -1.25
C PHE A 66 -6.28 -1.23 -0.62
N PRO A 67 -6.93 -2.37 -0.91
CA PRO A 67 -6.58 -3.66 -0.28
C PRO A 67 -5.15 -4.11 -0.54
N PHE A 68 -4.54 -3.68 -1.65
CA PHE A 68 -3.14 -3.96 -1.99
C PHE A 68 -2.13 -3.40 -0.97
N LEU A 69 -2.52 -2.40 -0.15
CA LEU A 69 -1.69 -1.92 0.96
C LEU A 69 -1.45 -2.97 2.05
N LEU A 70 -2.26 -4.03 2.08
CA LEU A 70 -2.13 -5.15 3.01
C LEU A 70 -1.25 -6.29 2.46
N THR A 71 -0.79 -6.19 1.21
CA THR A 71 0.02 -7.24 0.57
C THR A 71 1.44 -7.19 1.10
N GLU A 72 1.99 -8.35 1.47
CA GLU A 72 3.36 -8.47 1.97
C GLU A 72 4.38 -8.47 0.84
N ASP A 73 4.04 -9.11 -0.28
CA ASP A 73 4.91 -9.29 -1.43
C ASP A 73 4.23 -8.84 -2.72
N ILE A 74 4.56 -7.64 -3.18
CA ILE A 74 4.25 -7.22 -4.55
C ILE A 74 5.54 -7.30 -5.36
N TYR A 75 5.55 -8.18 -6.37
CA TYR A 75 6.62 -8.21 -7.35
C TYR A 75 6.71 -6.89 -8.11
N PRO A 76 7.87 -6.55 -8.68
CA PRO A 76 7.99 -5.37 -9.52
C PRO A 76 6.93 -5.39 -10.62
N LEU A 77 6.14 -4.32 -10.70
CA LEU A 77 5.09 -4.16 -11.70
C LEU A 77 5.62 -3.34 -12.86
N LYS A 78 5.35 -3.80 -14.08
CA LYS A 78 5.80 -3.21 -15.34
C LYS A 78 4.62 -3.16 -16.33
N ASP A 79 4.90 -2.72 -17.54
CA ASP A 79 4.01 -2.83 -18.71
C ASP A 79 2.72 -2.00 -18.69
N ALA A 80 2.68 -0.93 -17.92
CA ALA A 80 1.57 0.03 -17.94
C ALA A 80 2.06 1.42 -18.36
N ILE A 81 2.49 1.57 -19.61
CA ILE A 81 3.12 2.82 -20.14
C ILE A 81 2.22 4.03 -19.89
N ASP A 82 0.95 3.96 -20.25
CA ASP A 82 0.00 5.07 -20.04
C ASP A 82 -0.12 5.48 -18.56
N PHE A 83 0.04 4.53 -17.64
CA PHE A 83 0.06 4.82 -16.22
C PHE A 83 1.30 5.64 -15.84
N PHE A 84 2.48 5.23 -16.29
CA PHE A 84 3.73 5.93 -15.95
C PHE A 84 3.77 7.35 -16.50
N ASP A 85 3.31 7.57 -17.73
CA ASP A 85 3.20 8.91 -18.32
C ASP A 85 2.27 9.82 -17.50
N GLN A 86 1.15 9.27 -17.01
CA GLN A 86 0.18 10.03 -16.22
C GLN A 86 0.65 10.34 -14.80
N ILE A 87 1.40 9.42 -14.17
CA ILE A 87 1.81 9.61 -12.77
C ILE A 87 3.07 10.45 -12.64
N ASP A 88 3.91 10.58 -13.65
CA ASP A 88 5.14 11.39 -13.55
C ASP A 88 4.81 12.83 -13.18
N ILE A 89 3.85 13.47 -13.86
CA ILE A 89 3.38 14.82 -13.53
C ILE A 89 2.83 14.87 -12.08
N LEU A 90 2.03 13.88 -11.70
CA LEU A 90 1.46 13.80 -10.36
C LEU A 90 2.53 13.66 -9.27
N LEU A 91 3.58 12.87 -9.55
CA LEU A 91 4.71 12.69 -8.62
C LEU A 91 5.55 13.95 -8.49
N GLN A 92 5.73 14.71 -9.59
CA GLN A 92 6.36 16.03 -9.57
C GLN A 92 5.55 17.00 -8.72
N ASP A 93 4.22 17.03 -8.84
CA ASP A 93 3.34 17.88 -8.02
C ASP A 93 3.42 17.53 -6.53
N ILE A 94 3.43 16.22 -6.18
CA ILE A 94 3.64 15.76 -4.81
C ILE A 94 5.00 16.22 -4.28
N ALA A 95 6.07 16.02 -5.05
CA ALA A 95 7.42 16.41 -4.67
C ALA A 95 7.55 17.93 -4.51
N HIS A 96 6.94 18.70 -5.42
CA HIS A 96 6.91 20.15 -5.36
C HIS A 96 6.20 20.63 -4.08
N GLU A 97 5.02 20.13 -3.79
CA GLU A 97 4.27 20.50 -2.58
C GLU A 97 5.00 20.08 -1.30
N TYR A 98 5.61 18.89 -1.28
CA TYR A 98 6.35 18.39 -0.13
C TYR A 98 7.58 19.24 0.21
N ASN A 99 8.25 19.81 -0.80
CA ASN A 99 9.47 20.61 -0.63
C ASN A 99 9.19 22.09 -0.32
N LYS A 100 7.94 22.54 -0.26
CA LYS A 100 7.61 23.91 0.17
C LYS A 100 7.90 24.11 1.64
N SER A 101 8.29 25.31 2.04
CA SER A 101 8.45 25.69 3.44
C SER A 101 7.14 25.63 4.23
N ASP A 102 6.04 25.92 3.58
CA ASP A 102 4.66 25.94 4.08
C ASP A 102 3.80 24.84 3.43
N LYS A 103 4.38 23.63 3.32
CA LYS A 103 3.74 22.47 2.70
C LYS A 103 2.35 22.19 3.28
N ASN A 104 1.41 21.89 2.39
CA ASN A 104 0.04 21.55 2.78
C ASN A 104 -0.17 20.03 2.73
N GLU A 105 -0.19 19.38 3.91
CA GLU A 105 -0.36 17.93 4.01
C GLU A 105 -1.71 17.44 3.46
N ASN A 106 -2.77 18.28 3.43
CA ASN A 106 -4.03 17.91 2.80
C ASN A 106 -3.87 17.84 1.27
N VAL A 107 -3.14 18.78 0.66
CA VAL A 107 -2.87 18.74 -0.78
C VAL A 107 -2.05 17.50 -1.13
N ILE A 108 -0.98 17.23 -0.38
CA ILE A 108 -0.15 16.02 -0.56
C ILE A 108 -1.01 14.77 -0.42
N GLY A 109 -1.87 14.69 0.59
CA GLY A 109 -2.77 13.56 0.81
C GLY A 109 -3.76 13.33 -0.33
N HIS A 110 -4.34 14.39 -0.89
CA HIS A 110 -5.25 14.27 -2.03
C HIS A 110 -4.52 13.82 -3.31
N LEU A 111 -3.35 14.40 -3.60
CA LEU A 111 -2.52 13.97 -4.73
C LEU A 111 -2.08 12.52 -4.58
N PHE A 112 -1.66 12.12 -3.37
CA PHE A 112 -1.30 10.74 -3.10
C PHE A 112 -2.50 9.79 -3.18
N GLY A 113 -3.68 10.21 -2.77
CA GLY A 113 -4.93 9.47 -2.97
C GLY A 113 -5.22 9.22 -4.45
N ILE A 114 -5.07 10.24 -5.30
CA ILE A 114 -5.20 10.09 -6.76
C ILE A 114 -4.19 9.06 -7.30
N PHE A 115 -2.94 9.12 -6.83
CA PHE A 115 -1.92 8.12 -7.18
C PHE A 115 -2.36 6.69 -6.83
N LEU A 116 -2.87 6.47 -5.61
CA LEU A 116 -3.32 5.16 -5.16
C LEU A 116 -4.52 4.63 -5.96
N TYR A 117 -5.46 5.49 -6.35
CA TYR A 117 -6.56 5.10 -7.24
C TYR A 117 -6.07 4.71 -8.63
N ARG A 118 -5.19 5.52 -9.23
CA ARG A 118 -4.60 5.18 -10.54
C ARG A 118 -3.79 3.90 -10.51
N PHE A 119 -3.02 3.70 -9.43
CA PHE A 119 -2.31 2.45 -9.21
C PHE A 119 -3.27 1.24 -9.14
N LYS A 120 -4.35 1.39 -8.37
CA LYS A 120 -5.38 0.35 -8.26
C LYS A 120 -6.00 0.01 -9.63
N ASP A 121 -6.34 1.02 -10.39
CA ASP A 121 -6.96 0.83 -11.71
C ASP A 121 -5.99 0.16 -12.70
N ALA A 122 -4.71 0.55 -12.69
CA ALA A 122 -3.72 0.00 -13.60
C ALA A 122 -3.31 -1.44 -13.26
N PHE A 123 -3.17 -1.77 -11.98
CA PHE A 123 -2.53 -3.01 -11.56
C PHE A 123 -3.39 -3.95 -10.70
N CYS A 124 -4.51 -3.46 -10.16
CA CYS A 124 -5.24 -4.20 -9.12
C CYS A 124 -6.71 -4.48 -9.48
N MET A 125 -7.16 -4.25 -10.70
CA MET A 125 -8.57 -4.44 -11.11
C MET A 125 -9.08 -5.86 -10.86
N ASN A 126 -8.22 -6.88 -11.06
CA ASN A 126 -8.56 -8.29 -10.86
C ASN A 126 -7.76 -8.92 -9.71
N TYR A 127 -7.15 -8.11 -8.86
CA TYR A 127 -6.26 -8.54 -7.82
C TYR A 127 -6.93 -8.52 -6.45
N ASN A 128 -7.02 -9.68 -5.81
CA ASN A 128 -7.48 -9.78 -4.42
C ASN A 128 -6.31 -10.15 -3.50
N PRO A 129 -5.64 -9.17 -2.88
CA PRO A 129 -4.48 -9.42 -2.03
C PRO A 129 -4.81 -10.28 -0.80
N ILE A 130 -6.09 -10.41 -0.44
CA ILE A 130 -6.52 -11.24 0.70
C ILE A 130 -6.33 -12.74 0.39
N GLU A 131 -6.37 -13.12 -0.87
CA GLU A 131 -6.25 -14.51 -1.30
C GLU A 131 -4.80 -14.98 -1.48
N GLU A 132 -3.85 -14.05 -1.51
CA GLU A 132 -2.43 -14.36 -1.64
C GLU A 132 -1.74 -14.61 -0.29
N GLY A 133 -0.69 -15.41 -0.33
CA GLY A 133 0.15 -15.70 0.82
C GLY A 133 -0.32 -16.91 1.65
N ASN A 134 0.39 -17.14 2.74
CA ASN A 134 0.05 -18.22 3.66
C ASN A 134 -1.19 -17.88 4.52
N LEU A 135 -1.78 -18.91 5.14
CA LEU A 135 -2.99 -18.76 5.93
C LEU A 135 -2.87 -17.71 7.04
N LYS A 136 -1.71 -17.60 7.70
CA LYS A 136 -1.50 -16.62 8.78
C LYS A 136 -1.54 -15.20 8.25
N SER A 137 -0.85 -14.92 7.15
CA SER A 137 -0.88 -13.62 6.48
C SER A 137 -2.29 -13.23 6.04
N LYS A 138 -3.07 -14.20 5.53
CA LYS A 138 -4.48 -14.00 5.18
C LYS A 138 -5.32 -13.60 6.39
N ILE A 139 -5.17 -14.30 7.52
CA ILE A 139 -5.90 -13.99 8.77
C ILE A 139 -5.57 -12.57 9.25
N VAL A 140 -4.30 -12.19 9.27
CA VAL A 140 -3.86 -10.85 9.71
C VAL A 140 -4.41 -9.76 8.79
N ARG A 141 -4.42 -9.96 7.46
CA ARG A 141 -4.98 -8.99 6.52
C ARG A 141 -6.49 -8.79 6.72
N VAL A 142 -7.24 -9.88 6.85
CA VAL A 142 -8.68 -9.81 7.12
C VAL A 142 -8.94 -9.14 8.47
N PHE A 143 -8.12 -9.43 9.48
CA PHE A 143 -8.21 -8.77 10.78
C PHE A 143 -8.01 -7.25 10.68
N LYS A 144 -6.94 -6.79 10.02
CA LYS A 144 -6.66 -5.35 9.84
C LYS A 144 -7.82 -4.63 9.13
N LYS A 145 -8.34 -5.25 8.05
CA LYS A 145 -9.51 -4.71 7.34
C LYS A 145 -10.75 -4.59 8.24
N ASN A 146 -11.10 -5.67 8.95
CA ASN A 146 -12.26 -5.69 9.83
C ASN A 146 -12.10 -4.72 11.02
N LEU A 147 -10.88 -4.57 11.53
CA LEU A 147 -10.55 -3.61 12.59
C LEU A 147 -10.86 -2.18 12.12
N GLU A 148 -10.37 -1.79 10.95
CA GLU A 148 -10.61 -0.48 10.35
C GLU A 148 -12.12 -0.24 10.15
N GLU A 149 -12.83 -1.20 9.58
CA GLU A 149 -14.29 -1.12 9.36
C GLU A 149 -15.04 -0.96 10.69
N ASN A 150 -14.74 -1.75 11.72
CA ASN A 150 -15.41 -1.67 13.01
C ASN A 150 -15.19 -0.29 13.68
N PHE A 151 -13.97 0.24 13.67
CA PHE A 151 -13.70 1.57 14.21
C PHE A 151 -14.42 2.68 13.43
N ASN A 152 -14.44 2.58 12.11
CA ASN A 152 -15.17 3.54 11.27
C ASN A 152 -16.67 3.50 11.51
N ASP A 153 -17.25 2.31 11.68
CA ASP A 153 -18.67 2.16 12.00
C ASP A 153 -19.03 2.77 13.36
N ILE A 154 -18.17 2.59 14.37
CA ILE A 154 -18.34 3.24 15.67
C ILE A 154 -18.28 4.76 15.53
N GLN A 155 -17.28 5.31 14.84
CA GLN A 155 -17.13 6.76 14.65
C GLN A 155 -18.31 7.36 13.89
N SER A 156 -18.84 6.65 12.90
CA SER A 156 -20.01 7.07 12.11
C SER A 156 -21.37 6.77 12.77
N ARG A 157 -21.36 6.27 14.02
CA ARG A 157 -22.55 5.84 14.78
C ARG A 157 -23.38 4.74 14.11
N LYS A 158 -22.82 3.98 13.18
CA LYS A 158 -23.45 2.81 12.55
C LYS A 158 -23.26 1.55 13.37
N GLY A 159 -22.10 1.42 14.03
CA GLY A 159 -21.75 0.30 14.89
C GLY A 159 -22.15 0.54 16.36
N LYS A 160 -22.52 -0.52 17.07
CA LYS A 160 -22.95 -0.47 18.47
C LYS A 160 -21.88 -0.95 19.46
N LYS A 161 -20.82 -1.59 18.98
CA LYS A 161 -19.84 -2.27 19.85
C LYS A 161 -18.44 -2.19 19.24
N ILE A 162 -17.46 -1.86 20.08
CA ILE A 162 -16.04 -2.07 19.76
C ILE A 162 -15.75 -3.57 19.91
N TRP A 163 -15.27 -4.19 18.84
CA TRP A 163 -14.93 -5.60 18.83
C TRP A 163 -13.65 -5.87 19.63
N ARG A 164 -13.64 -6.98 20.34
CA ARG A 164 -12.44 -7.53 21.00
C ARG A 164 -11.80 -8.59 20.09
N ALA A 165 -10.58 -9.02 20.38
CA ALA A 165 -9.89 -10.06 19.63
C ALA A 165 -10.75 -11.33 19.40
N LYS A 166 -11.53 -11.73 20.40
CA LYS A 166 -12.49 -12.84 20.30
C LYS A 166 -13.55 -12.61 19.23
N ASP A 167 -14.11 -11.39 19.14
CA ASP A 167 -15.16 -11.07 18.18
C ASP A 167 -14.61 -11.13 16.72
N TYR A 168 -13.36 -10.69 16.51
CA TYR A 168 -12.67 -10.81 15.22
C TYR A 168 -12.36 -12.26 14.84
N ALA A 169 -11.94 -13.08 15.82
CA ALA A 169 -11.71 -14.50 15.61
C ALA A 169 -12.98 -15.24 15.18
N GLU A 170 -14.08 -15.03 15.91
CA GLU A 170 -15.39 -15.60 15.61
C GLU A 170 -15.91 -15.13 14.24
N HIS A 171 -15.74 -13.84 13.91
CA HIS A 171 -16.13 -13.30 12.60
C HIS A 171 -15.39 -13.97 11.44
N GLN A 172 -14.16 -14.39 11.66
CA GLN A 172 -13.35 -15.11 10.68
C GLN A 172 -13.46 -16.64 10.81
N ASN A 173 -14.36 -17.16 11.65
CA ASN A 173 -14.55 -18.59 11.92
C ASN A 173 -13.31 -19.31 12.49
N TYR A 174 -12.50 -18.60 13.30
CA TYR A 174 -11.36 -19.18 14.00
C TYR A 174 -11.60 -19.27 15.50
N HIS A 175 -10.95 -20.28 16.12
CA HIS A 175 -10.92 -20.34 17.56
C HIS A 175 -10.07 -19.20 18.14
N PRO A 176 -10.53 -18.47 19.19
CA PRO A 176 -9.82 -17.30 19.72
C PRO A 176 -8.37 -17.58 20.12
N ASN A 177 -8.06 -18.74 20.70
CA ASN A 177 -6.69 -19.09 21.07
C ASN A 177 -5.76 -19.22 19.85
N TYR A 178 -6.26 -19.82 18.77
CA TYR A 178 -5.49 -19.90 17.52
C TYR A 178 -5.27 -18.52 16.91
N PHE A 179 -6.31 -17.71 16.87
CA PHE A 179 -6.24 -16.34 16.36
C PHE A 179 -5.23 -15.47 17.14
N ASN A 180 -5.18 -15.62 18.46
CA ASN A 180 -4.23 -14.87 19.32
C ASN A 180 -2.78 -15.40 19.22
N SER A 181 -2.54 -16.55 18.60
CA SER A 181 -1.21 -17.14 18.41
C SER A 181 -0.55 -16.73 17.08
N ILE A 182 -1.28 -15.99 16.26
CA ILE A 182 -0.82 -15.51 14.96
C ILE A 182 -0.23 -14.11 15.08
#